data_1f56cc6be5103a07eafa511b2b8a1d36
#
_entry.id   1f56cc6be5103a07eafa511b2b8a1d36
#
_cell.length_a   1.000
_cell.length_b   1.000
_cell.length_c   1.000
_cell.angle_alpha   90.00
_cell.angle_beta   90.00
_cell.angle_gamma   90.00
#
_symmetry.space_group_name_H-M   'P 1'
#
loop_
_entity.id
_entity.type
_entity.pdbx_description
1 polymer ?
#
loop_
_entity_poly.entity_id
_entity_poly.type
_entity_poly.pdbx_seq_one_letter_code
_entity_poly.pdbx_strand_id
1 'polypeptide(L)'
;MVRLFLSVDMVGSTEFKARLTGEGSGSWLKYFQTFFANFPLMVAGQIGFEFLDDDSTPAVEVWKVMGDEVVFVTRPASPEELTSILIALLRTMTLYEERHLTELPLRLKGTAWLADFKGQNIEIEIPELSSGETGAHLDFIGPDIDLGFRVTRFARAGCMALSLDVVEQVLQASNAAAAALYLVGAEPLKGILFGRPYPIIWMHDATASFTFLPWEVEADPLIAAAVNAKPTPVADLKQVIDNMRHYMRKMQRLDRPPIKLGA
;
A
#
# COMPACT_ATOMS: atom_id res chain seq x y z
N MET A 1 -17.00 8.12 -6.83
CA MET A 1 -16.78 7.42 -5.53
C MET A 1 -15.32 7.04 -5.46
N VAL A 2 -14.61 7.45 -4.41
CA VAL A 2 -13.18 7.15 -4.22
C VAL A 2 -13.02 5.93 -3.32
N ARG A 3 -12.07 5.06 -3.67
CA ARG A 3 -11.66 3.93 -2.83
C ARG A 3 -10.15 3.97 -2.60
N LEU A 4 -9.74 3.61 -1.40
CA LEU A 4 -8.37 3.34 -1.03
C LEU A 4 -8.13 1.84 -1.12
N PHE A 5 -7.09 1.45 -1.83
CA PHE A 5 -6.61 0.09 -1.93
C PHE A 5 -5.31 -0.04 -1.14
N LEU A 6 -5.19 -1.13 -0.41
CA LEU A 6 -4.06 -1.43 0.45
C LEU A 6 -3.58 -2.86 0.13
N SER A 7 -2.37 -3.00 -0.33
CA SER A 7 -1.77 -4.31 -0.59
C SER A 7 -0.71 -4.61 0.46
N VAL A 8 -0.67 -5.84 0.94
CA VAL A 8 0.41 -6.35 1.78
C VAL A 8 0.89 -7.67 1.21
N ASP A 9 2.19 -7.73 0.92
CA ASP A 9 2.86 -8.84 0.26
C ASP A 9 4.03 -9.36 1.13
N MET A 10 4.29 -10.65 1.04
CA MET A 10 5.27 -11.35 1.87
C MET A 10 6.61 -11.47 1.12
N VAL A 11 7.58 -10.65 1.51
CA VAL A 11 8.95 -10.66 0.97
C VAL A 11 9.65 -11.96 1.35
N GLY A 12 10.33 -12.59 0.37
CA GLY A 12 11.06 -13.85 0.56
C GLY A 12 10.22 -15.11 0.40
N SER A 13 8.93 -15.00 0.16
CA SER A 13 7.97 -16.10 0.10
C SER A 13 8.30 -17.15 -0.96
N THR A 14 8.74 -16.74 -2.14
CA THR A 14 9.08 -17.66 -3.25
C THR A 14 10.26 -18.56 -2.88
N GLU A 15 11.33 -17.98 -2.34
CA GLU A 15 12.50 -18.73 -1.90
C GLU A 15 12.17 -19.60 -0.69
N PHE A 16 11.40 -19.09 0.25
CA PHE A 16 10.92 -19.84 1.42
C PHE A 16 10.13 -21.08 1.01
N LYS A 17 9.17 -20.94 0.09
CA LYS A 17 8.41 -22.07 -0.47
C LYS A 17 9.33 -23.09 -1.17
N ALA A 18 10.28 -22.63 -1.98
CA ALA A 18 11.20 -23.49 -2.71
C ALA A 18 12.10 -24.31 -1.76
N ARG A 19 12.63 -23.71 -0.70
CA ARG A 19 13.48 -24.39 0.29
C ARG A 19 12.72 -25.48 1.05
N LEU A 20 11.51 -25.21 1.49
CA LEU A 20 10.71 -26.13 2.28
C LEU A 20 9.97 -27.19 1.44
N THR A 21 9.91 -27.05 0.13
CA THR A 21 9.29 -28.07 -0.75
C THR A 21 10.00 -29.43 -0.63
N GLY A 22 11.31 -29.44 -0.37
CA GLY A 22 12.08 -30.67 -0.10
C GLY A 22 11.69 -31.42 1.18
N GLU A 23 11.04 -30.74 2.14
CA GLU A 23 10.59 -31.30 3.43
C GLU A 23 9.13 -31.76 3.39
N GLY A 24 8.47 -31.65 2.24
CA GLY A 24 7.05 -31.95 2.04
C GLY A 24 6.21 -30.69 1.84
N SER A 25 5.24 -30.75 0.94
CA SER A 25 4.42 -29.60 0.52
C SER A 25 3.60 -28.97 1.67
N GLY A 26 3.44 -29.64 2.79
CA GLY A 26 2.73 -29.13 3.97
C GLY A 26 3.55 -28.19 4.86
N SER A 27 4.88 -28.18 4.75
CA SER A 27 5.75 -27.49 5.72
C SER A 27 5.65 -25.95 5.64
N TRP A 28 5.52 -25.38 4.44
CA TRP A 28 5.36 -23.93 4.27
C TRP A 28 3.89 -23.47 4.28
N LEU A 29 2.95 -24.36 3.91
CA LEU A 29 1.52 -24.00 3.74
C LEU A 29 0.90 -23.44 5.03
N LYS A 30 1.24 -23.98 6.19
CA LYS A 30 0.74 -23.51 7.49
C LYS A 30 1.01 -22.03 7.74
N TYR A 31 2.17 -21.51 7.31
CA TYR A 31 2.53 -20.11 7.51
C TYR A 31 1.65 -19.18 6.66
N PHE A 32 1.35 -19.58 5.41
CA PHE A 32 0.47 -18.82 4.54
C PHE A 32 -0.99 -18.91 5.00
N GLN A 33 -1.44 -20.08 5.43
CA GLN A 33 -2.77 -20.23 6.04
C GLN A 33 -2.92 -19.35 7.28
N THR A 34 -1.90 -19.31 8.14
CA THR A 34 -1.88 -18.43 9.31
C THR A 34 -1.90 -16.96 8.90
N PHE A 35 -1.14 -16.57 7.88
CA PHE A 35 -1.15 -15.20 7.35
C PHE A 35 -2.54 -14.79 6.86
N PHE A 36 -3.14 -15.57 5.98
CA PHE A 36 -4.46 -15.25 5.44
C PHE A 36 -5.58 -15.30 6.47
N ALA A 37 -5.47 -16.13 7.50
CA ALA A 37 -6.45 -16.20 8.58
C ALA A 37 -6.31 -15.05 9.58
N ASN A 38 -5.08 -14.72 9.99
CA ASN A 38 -4.85 -13.83 11.13
C ASN A 38 -4.56 -12.39 10.72
N PHE A 39 -3.82 -12.16 9.63
CA PHE A 39 -3.42 -10.81 9.24
C PHE A 39 -4.62 -9.88 8.97
N PRO A 40 -5.67 -10.29 8.22
CA PRO A 40 -6.86 -9.46 8.05
C PRO A 40 -7.58 -9.12 9.36
N LEU A 41 -7.63 -10.06 10.29
CA LEU A 41 -8.22 -9.82 11.62
C LEU A 41 -7.38 -8.83 12.44
N MET A 42 -6.06 -8.93 12.35
CA MET A 42 -5.16 -7.96 13.00
C MET A 42 -5.30 -6.56 12.40
N VAL A 43 -5.46 -6.44 11.07
CA VAL A 43 -5.74 -5.16 10.39
C VAL A 43 -7.04 -4.56 10.92
N ALA A 44 -8.12 -5.34 10.94
CA ALA A 44 -9.42 -4.87 11.45
C ALA A 44 -9.34 -4.46 12.93
N GLY A 45 -8.62 -5.25 13.76
CA GLY A 45 -8.41 -4.93 15.17
C GLY A 45 -7.60 -3.66 15.40
N GLN A 46 -6.50 -3.47 14.63
CA GLN A 46 -5.68 -2.26 14.74
C GLN A 46 -6.41 -1.02 14.25
N ILE A 47 -7.20 -1.11 13.19
CA ILE A 47 -8.07 -0.02 12.73
C ILE A 47 -9.10 0.28 13.82
N GLY A 48 -9.80 -0.73 14.38
CA GLY A 48 -10.71 -0.51 15.48
C GLY A 48 -10.06 0.19 16.68
N PHE A 49 -8.79 -0.07 16.96
CA PHE A 49 -8.04 0.60 18.02
C PHE A 49 -7.73 2.06 17.68
N GLU A 50 -7.31 2.37 16.46
CA GLU A 50 -7.01 3.76 16.02
C GLU A 50 -8.25 4.67 15.99
N PHE A 51 -9.46 4.09 15.88
CA PHE A 51 -10.73 4.81 15.79
C PHE A 51 -11.64 4.59 17.00
N LEU A 52 -11.06 4.20 18.15
CA LEU A 52 -11.83 3.91 19.39
C LEU A 52 -12.65 5.09 19.90
N ASP A 53 -12.12 6.31 19.74
CA ASP A 53 -12.74 7.54 20.20
C ASP A 53 -13.60 8.23 19.12
N ASP A 54 -13.70 7.64 17.92
CA ASP A 54 -14.46 8.19 16.82
C ASP A 54 -15.88 7.60 16.77
N ASP A 55 -16.83 8.35 16.23
CA ASP A 55 -18.24 7.93 16.11
C ASP A 55 -18.42 6.73 15.17
N SER A 56 -17.46 6.46 14.30
CA SER A 56 -17.48 5.33 13.36
C SER A 56 -16.10 4.79 13.05
N THR A 57 -15.99 3.47 12.96
CA THR A 57 -14.78 2.79 12.50
C THR A 57 -14.86 2.52 10.98
N PRO A 58 -13.85 2.90 10.18
CA PRO A 58 -13.83 2.60 8.76
C PRO A 58 -13.90 1.09 8.48
N ALA A 59 -14.80 0.68 7.59
CA ALA A 59 -14.83 -0.70 7.13
C ALA A 59 -13.67 -0.94 6.16
N VAL A 60 -12.81 -1.91 6.48
CA VAL A 60 -11.73 -2.38 5.60
C VAL A 60 -12.00 -3.83 5.24
N GLU A 61 -12.19 -4.08 3.96
CA GLU A 61 -12.60 -5.38 3.44
C GLU A 61 -11.45 -6.02 2.65
N VAL A 62 -11.32 -7.34 2.71
CA VAL A 62 -10.42 -8.07 1.81
C VAL A 62 -11.05 -8.08 0.43
N TRP A 63 -10.38 -7.49 -0.54
CA TRP A 63 -10.80 -7.54 -1.93
C TRP A 63 -10.28 -8.78 -2.66
N LYS A 64 -8.97 -9.02 -2.57
CA LYS A 64 -8.31 -10.14 -3.26
C LYS A 64 -7.20 -10.77 -2.42
N VAL A 65 -6.97 -12.04 -2.69
CA VAL A 65 -5.76 -12.76 -2.29
C VAL A 65 -5.08 -13.26 -3.55
N MET A 66 -3.80 -12.93 -3.73
CA MET A 66 -3.02 -13.28 -4.92
C MET A 66 -1.67 -13.87 -4.50
N GLY A 67 -1.58 -15.20 -4.51
CA GLY A 67 -0.34 -15.89 -4.13
C GLY A 67 -0.03 -15.72 -2.64
N ASP A 68 0.79 -14.75 -2.30
CA ASP A 68 1.25 -14.37 -0.96
C ASP A 68 0.90 -12.90 -0.61
N GLU A 69 0.06 -12.30 -1.42
CA GLU A 69 -0.41 -10.93 -1.29
C GLU A 69 -1.88 -10.89 -0.87
N VAL A 70 -2.22 -10.01 0.07
CA VAL A 70 -3.61 -9.65 0.43
C VAL A 70 -3.85 -8.22 0.03
N VAL A 71 -4.93 -7.97 -0.69
CA VAL A 71 -5.37 -6.62 -1.07
C VAL A 71 -6.67 -6.30 -0.36
N PHE A 72 -6.65 -5.21 0.37
CA PHE A 72 -7.83 -4.64 1.04
C PHE A 72 -8.37 -3.46 0.26
N VAL A 73 -9.64 -3.17 0.48
CA VAL A 73 -10.32 -1.99 -0.05
C VAL A 73 -11.13 -1.31 1.05
N THR A 74 -11.10 0.03 1.05
CA THR A 74 -11.89 0.85 1.98
C THR A 74 -12.28 2.18 1.35
N ARG A 75 -13.12 2.96 2.03
CA ARG A 75 -13.61 4.27 1.57
C ARG A 75 -13.35 5.33 2.64
N PRO A 76 -12.14 5.89 2.71
CA PRO A 76 -11.85 6.92 3.69
C PRO A 76 -12.70 8.17 3.43
N ALA A 77 -13.26 8.74 4.50
CA ALA A 77 -14.09 9.93 4.43
C ALA A 77 -13.26 11.22 4.42
N SER A 78 -12.02 11.18 4.95
CA SER A 78 -11.15 12.36 5.05
C SER A 78 -9.67 12.01 4.87
N PRO A 79 -8.79 13.01 4.64
CA PRO A 79 -7.34 12.83 4.66
C PRO A 79 -6.82 12.29 5.99
N GLU A 80 -7.38 12.71 7.12
CA GLU A 80 -7.04 12.23 8.46
C GLU A 80 -7.35 10.75 8.61
N GLU A 81 -8.57 10.34 8.23
CA GLU A 81 -9.00 8.95 8.28
C GLU A 81 -8.12 8.07 7.39
N LEU A 82 -7.84 8.51 6.15
CA LEU A 82 -6.92 7.83 5.25
C LEU A 82 -5.54 7.64 5.92
N THR A 83 -5.00 8.70 6.50
CA THR A 83 -3.67 8.67 7.13
C THR A 83 -3.65 7.72 8.34
N SER A 84 -4.68 7.72 9.19
CA SER A 84 -4.82 6.79 10.32
C SER A 84 -4.91 5.33 9.84
N ILE A 85 -5.65 5.05 8.77
CA ILE A 85 -5.71 3.70 8.17
C ILE A 85 -4.31 3.24 7.70
N LEU A 86 -3.54 4.11 7.05
CA LEU A 86 -2.18 3.76 6.59
C LEU A 86 -1.24 3.47 7.78
N ILE A 87 -1.32 4.28 8.84
CA ILE A 87 -0.53 4.08 10.07
C ILE A 87 -0.94 2.77 10.75
N ALA A 88 -2.23 2.49 10.86
CA ALA A 88 -2.74 1.24 11.41
C ALA A 88 -2.20 0.03 10.64
N LEU A 89 -2.16 0.10 9.31
CA LEU A 89 -1.62 -0.98 8.48
C LEU A 89 -0.11 -1.17 8.69
N LEU A 90 0.69 -0.09 8.71
CA LEU A 90 2.13 -0.17 9.00
C LEU A 90 2.39 -0.83 10.36
N ARG A 91 1.66 -0.42 11.40
CA ARG A 91 1.77 -1.00 12.74
C ARG A 91 1.35 -2.47 12.76
N THR A 92 0.30 -2.82 12.01
CA THR A 92 -0.13 -4.22 11.87
C THR A 92 0.95 -5.07 11.22
N MET A 93 1.61 -4.57 10.17
CA MET A 93 2.72 -5.29 9.52
C MET A 93 3.84 -5.56 10.52
N THR A 94 4.28 -4.56 11.26
CA THR A 94 5.32 -4.70 12.31
C THR A 94 4.90 -5.71 13.38
N LEU A 95 3.69 -5.57 13.94
CA LEU A 95 3.18 -6.48 14.96
C LEU A 95 3.05 -7.93 14.46
N TYR A 96 2.67 -8.11 13.19
CA TYR A 96 2.59 -9.44 12.60
C TYR A 96 3.98 -10.07 12.42
N GLU A 97 4.97 -9.31 11.93
CA GLU A 97 6.35 -9.75 11.82
C GLU A 97 6.89 -10.19 13.19
N GLU A 98 6.72 -9.37 14.22
CA GLU A 98 7.16 -9.65 15.59
C GLU A 98 6.50 -10.90 16.20
N ARG A 99 5.24 -11.16 15.91
CA ARG A 99 4.49 -12.27 16.52
C ARG A 99 4.61 -13.60 15.76
N HIS A 100 4.76 -13.52 14.44
CA HIS A 100 4.59 -14.70 13.58
C HIS A 100 5.76 -14.98 12.64
N LEU A 101 6.67 -14.01 12.40
CA LEU A 101 7.75 -14.13 11.42
C LEU A 101 9.15 -13.99 12.01
N THR A 102 9.30 -13.80 13.32
CA THR A 102 10.59 -13.49 13.98
C THR A 102 11.70 -14.51 13.66
N GLU A 103 11.37 -15.78 13.52
CA GLU A 103 12.35 -16.86 13.23
C GLU A 103 12.35 -17.26 11.74
N LEU A 104 11.63 -16.52 10.92
CA LEU A 104 11.47 -16.84 9.50
C LEU A 104 12.18 -15.78 8.63
N PRO A 105 12.74 -16.18 7.49
CA PRO A 105 13.33 -15.24 6.52
C PRO A 105 12.22 -14.54 5.69
N LEU A 106 11.12 -14.17 6.34
CA LEU A 106 9.95 -13.55 5.72
C LEU A 106 9.72 -12.18 6.35
N ARG A 107 9.39 -11.21 5.53
CA ARG A 107 9.05 -9.85 5.92
C ARG A 107 7.79 -9.41 5.20
N LEU A 108 7.16 -8.33 5.64
CA LEU A 108 6.02 -7.73 4.99
C LEU A 108 6.38 -6.40 4.34
N LYS A 109 5.79 -6.13 3.18
CA LYS A 109 5.84 -4.83 2.50
C LYS A 109 4.43 -4.40 2.14
N GLY A 110 4.17 -3.09 2.16
CA GLY A 110 2.86 -2.52 1.88
C GLY A 110 2.86 -1.65 0.62
N THR A 111 1.67 -1.47 0.05
CA THR A 111 1.42 -0.48 -1.00
C THR A 111 0.04 0.12 -0.81
N ALA A 112 -0.11 1.43 -1.06
CA ALA A 112 -1.41 2.07 -1.01
C ALA A 112 -1.63 2.96 -2.25
N TRP A 113 -2.84 2.90 -2.81
CA TRP A 113 -3.26 3.74 -3.92
C TRP A 113 -4.73 4.11 -3.83
N LEU A 114 -5.08 5.25 -4.40
CA LEU A 114 -6.46 5.70 -4.56
C LEU A 114 -6.95 5.44 -5.97
N ALA A 115 -8.22 5.09 -6.11
CA ALA A 115 -8.91 5.04 -7.39
C ALA A 115 -10.25 5.78 -7.31
N ASP A 116 -10.51 6.66 -8.30
CA ASP A 116 -11.79 7.36 -8.42
C ASP A 116 -12.67 6.70 -9.48
N PHE A 117 -13.83 6.20 -9.04
CA PHE A 117 -14.83 5.52 -9.88
C PHE A 117 -15.86 6.47 -10.50
N LYS A 118 -15.63 7.77 -10.45
CA LYS A 118 -16.45 8.77 -11.19
C LYS A 118 -16.02 8.93 -12.66
N GLY A 119 -14.97 8.23 -13.12
CA GLY A 119 -14.40 8.44 -14.45
C GLY A 119 -13.89 7.18 -15.12
N GLN A 120 -12.58 6.92 -15.02
CA GLN A 120 -11.89 5.91 -15.84
C GLN A 120 -11.82 4.51 -15.17
N ASN A 121 -12.12 4.43 -13.89
CA ASN A 121 -12.15 3.15 -13.19
C ASN A 121 -13.59 2.63 -13.12
N ILE A 122 -13.74 1.31 -13.16
CA ILE A 122 -15.04 0.63 -13.22
C ILE A 122 -15.10 -0.42 -12.11
N GLU A 123 -16.22 -0.47 -11.41
CA GLU A 123 -16.60 -1.58 -10.52
C GLU A 123 -17.35 -2.62 -11.34
N ILE A 124 -16.95 -3.87 -11.24
CA ILE A 124 -17.57 -5.00 -11.95
C ILE A 124 -18.09 -5.99 -10.93
N GLU A 125 -19.36 -6.27 -10.99
CA GLU A 125 -19.93 -7.38 -10.24
C GLU A 125 -19.65 -8.72 -10.96
N ILE A 126 -19.15 -9.72 -10.21
CA ILE A 126 -18.90 -11.07 -10.73
C ILE A 126 -19.91 -12.02 -10.05
N PRO A 127 -21.07 -12.27 -10.66
CA PRO A 127 -22.14 -13.05 -10.05
C PRO A 127 -21.74 -14.48 -9.68
N GLU A 128 -20.84 -15.09 -10.48
CA GLU A 128 -20.36 -16.46 -10.27
C GLU A 128 -19.51 -16.62 -9.00
N LEU A 129 -18.96 -15.53 -8.48
CA LEU A 129 -18.17 -15.50 -7.24
C LEU A 129 -19.02 -15.03 -6.05
N SER A 130 -20.26 -14.60 -6.29
CA SER A 130 -21.17 -14.14 -5.24
C SER A 130 -21.78 -15.34 -4.54
N SER A 131 -21.41 -15.60 -3.29
CA SER A 131 -22.14 -16.57 -2.46
C SER A 131 -23.41 -15.92 -1.93
N GLY A 132 -24.54 -16.60 -2.04
CA GLY A 132 -25.90 -16.04 -1.84
C GLY A 132 -26.21 -15.38 -0.49
N GLU A 133 -25.31 -15.42 0.49
CA GLU A 133 -25.46 -14.79 1.81
C GLU A 133 -24.52 -13.60 2.03
N THR A 134 -23.45 -13.43 1.25
CA THR A 134 -22.38 -12.44 1.49
C THR A 134 -22.42 -11.23 0.55
N GLY A 135 -23.39 -11.13 -0.34
CA GLY A 135 -23.51 -10.03 -1.30
C GLY A 135 -22.70 -10.26 -2.59
N ALA A 136 -22.73 -9.26 -3.47
CA ALA A 136 -22.06 -9.31 -4.76
C ALA A 136 -20.53 -9.25 -4.59
N HIS A 137 -19.81 -10.16 -5.26
CA HIS A 137 -18.35 -10.04 -5.37
C HIS A 137 -18.02 -8.95 -6.37
N LEU A 138 -17.37 -7.88 -5.88
CA LEU A 138 -16.94 -6.74 -6.70
C LEU A 138 -15.49 -6.88 -7.11
N ASP A 139 -15.22 -6.71 -8.40
CA ASP A 139 -13.89 -6.51 -8.93
C ASP A 139 -13.71 -5.07 -9.43
N PHE A 140 -12.47 -4.60 -9.53
CA PHE A 140 -12.12 -3.24 -9.89
C PHE A 140 -11.09 -3.23 -11.00
N ILE A 141 -11.36 -2.46 -12.06
CA ILE A 141 -10.44 -2.30 -13.18
C ILE A 141 -10.32 -0.83 -13.56
N GLY A 142 -9.18 -0.46 -14.08
CA GLY A 142 -8.94 0.86 -14.63
C GLY A 142 -7.52 1.37 -14.40
N PRO A 143 -7.21 2.57 -14.93
CA PRO A 143 -5.85 3.12 -14.90
C PRO A 143 -5.26 3.28 -13.51
N ASP A 144 -6.09 3.60 -12.49
CA ASP A 144 -5.63 3.77 -11.12
C ASP A 144 -5.33 2.44 -10.45
N ILE A 145 -6.11 1.42 -10.78
CA ILE A 145 -5.87 0.04 -10.34
C ILE A 145 -4.56 -0.48 -10.95
N ASP A 146 -4.39 -0.25 -12.26
CA ASP A 146 -3.15 -0.61 -12.96
C ASP A 146 -1.93 0.11 -12.38
N LEU A 147 -2.05 1.42 -12.08
CA LEU A 147 -0.99 2.20 -11.43
C LEU A 147 -0.64 1.59 -10.07
N GLY A 148 -1.64 1.30 -9.23
CA GLY A 148 -1.45 0.71 -7.91
C GLY A 148 -0.61 -0.56 -7.98
N PHE A 149 -1.01 -1.53 -8.78
CA PHE A 149 -0.26 -2.79 -8.97
C PHE A 149 1.14 -2.61 -9.57
N ARG A 150 1.43 -1.51 -10.27
CA ARG A 150 2.79 -1.23 -10.73
C ARG A 150 3.67 -0.63 -9.64
N VAL A 151 3.08 0.14 -8.74
CA VAL A 151 3.78 0.72 -7.59
C VAL A 151 4.18 -0.37 -6.58
N THR A 152 3.43 -1.48 -6.46
CA THR A 152 3.75 -2.59 -5.53
C THR A 152 5.17 -3.14 -5.72
N ARG A 153 5.68 -3.13 -6.95
CA ARG A 153 7.04 -3.57 -7.28
C ARG A 153 8.14 -2.82 -6.52
N PHE A 154 7.85 -1.58 -6.15
CA PHE A 154 8.82 -0.68 -5.52
C PHE A 154 8.68 -0.61 -3.99
N ALA A 155 7.73 -1.32 -3.41
CA ALA A 155 7.65 -1.51 -1.97
C ALA A 155 8.81 -2.38 -1.46
N ARG A 156 9.27 -2.11 -0.23
CA ARG A 156 10.33 -2.87 0.45
C ARG A 156 9.86 -3.26 1.85
N ALA A 157 10.51 -4.26 2.42
CA ALA A 157 10.19 -4.78 3.75
C ALA A 157 10.11 -3.66 4.79
N GLY A 158 9.05 -3.66 5.59
CA GLY A 158 8.80 -2.65 6.62
C GLY A 158 8.34 -1.29 6.10
N CYS A 159 8.18 -1.10 4.77
CA CYS A 159 7.75 0.15 4.17
C CYS A 159 6.46 -0.01 3.38
N MET A 160 5.78 1.11 3.16
CA MET A 160 4.61 1.18 2.27
C MET A 160 4.90 2.12 1.10
N ALA A 161 4.85 1.61 -0.13
CA ALA A 161 4.93 2.45 -1.33
C ALA A 161 3.57 3.12 -1.58
N LEU A 162 3.58 4.41 -1.89
CA LEU A 162 2.36 5.21 -2.05
C LEU A 162 2.20 5.72 -3.48
N SER A 163 0.98 5.70 -4.01
CA SER A 163 0.66 6.50 -5.19
C SER A 163 0.67 7.99 -4.85
N LEU A 164 0.92 8.85 -5.86
CA LEU A 164 0.96 10.32 -5.64
C LEU A 164 -0.35 10.88 -5.10
N ASP A 165 -1.49 10.31 -5.49
CA ASP A 165 -2.79 10.75 -4.98
C ASP A 165 -2.94 10.44 -3.48
N VAL A 166 -2.39 9.32 -2.99
CA VAL A 166 -2.34 9.00 -1.56
C VAL A 166 -1.42 9.98 -0.83
N VAL A 167 -0.21 10.23 -1.37
CA VAL A 167 0.73 11.20 -0.79
C VAL A 167 0.07 12.57 -0.65
N GLU A 168 -0.65 13.02 -1.68
CA GLU A 168 -1.37 14.31 -1.64
C GLU A 168 -2.40 14.38 -0.51
N GLN A 169 -3.13 13.30 -0.24
CA GLN A 169 -4.06 13.23 0.88
C GLN A 169 -3.32 13.26 2.23
N VAL A 170 -2.27 12.46 2.38
CA VAL A 170 -1.45 12.47 3.61
C VAL A 170 -0.89 13.87 3.90
N LEU A 171 -0.45 14.62 2.87
CA LEU A 171 0.05 15.99 3.05
C LEU A 171 -1.02 17.02 3.41
N GLN A 172 -2.30 16.69 3.29
CA GLN A 172 -3.42 17.53 3.70
C GLN A 172 -3.91 17.20 5.11
N ALA A 173 -3.59 16.01 5.61
CA ALA A 173 -4.06 15.53 6.90
C ALA A 173 -3.41 16.28 8.08
N SER A 174 -4.18 16.60 9.11
CA SER A 174 -3.68 17.22 10.34
C SER A 174 -2.79 16.27 11.16
N ASN A 175 -2.98 14.97 11.02
CA ASN A 175 -2.21 13.90 11.67
C ASN A 175 -1.01 13.40 10.82
N ALA A 176 -0.64 14.10 9.75
CA ALA A 176 0.46 13.73 8.85
C ALA A 176 1.82 13.54 9.56
N ALA A 177 2.04 14.17 10.70
CA ALA A 177 3.29 14.06 11.47
C ALA A 177 3.58 12.64 11.99
N ALA A 178 2.58 11.78 12.08
CA ALA A 178 2.77 10.37 12.45
C ALA A 178 3.37 9.51 11.32
N ALA A 179 3.42 10.04 10.09
CA ALA A 179 3.94 9.38 8.90
C ALA A 179 5.24 10.05 8.43
N ALA A 180 6.31 9.28 8.28
CA ALA A 180 7.53 9.73 7.62
C ALA A 180 7.48 9.37 6.14
N LEU A 181 7.52 10.37 5.26
CA LEU A 181 7.50 10.19 3.81
C LEU A 181 8.89 10.39 3.22
N TYR A 182 9.30 9.47 2.33
CA TYR A 182 10.61 9.48 1.68
C TYR A 182 10.44 9.41 0.17
N LEU A 183 10.89 10.43 -0.57
CA LEU A 183 11.09 10.34 -2.01
C LEU A 183 12.38 9.55 -2.26
N VAL A 184 12.25 8.27 -2.55
CA VAL A 184 13.40 7.35 -2.66
C VAL A 184 13.95 7.23 -4.08
N GLY A 185 13.23 7.74 -5.07
CA GLY A 185 13.68 7.70 -6.47
C GLY A 185 12.56 8.00 -7.45
N ALA A 186 12.82 7.72 -8.72
CA ALA A 186 11.82 7.78 -9.78
C ALA A 186 12.10 6.68 -10.80
N GLU A 187 11.09 5.89 -11.12
CA GLU A 187 11.21 4.68 -11.91
C GLU A 187 10.18 4.63 -13.06
N PRO A 188 10.55 4.11 -14.24
CA PRO A 188 9.59 3.94 -15.32
C PRO A 188 8.60 2.82 -14.98
N LEU A 189 7.31 3.17 -14.95
CA LEU A 189 6.22 2.22 -14.78
C LEU A 189 5.64 1.82 -16.15
N LYS A 190 5.55 0.51 -16.42
CA LYS A 190 5.05 0.00 -17.71
C LYS A 190 3.63 0.53 -17.99
N GLY A 191 3.47 1.25 -19.10
CA GLY A 191 2.17 1.78 -19.53
C GLY A 191 1.72 3.04 -18.78
N ILE A 192 2.54 3.56 -17.88
CA ILE A 192 2.28 4.80 -17.13
C ILE A 192 3.21 5.90 -17.66
N LEU A 193 2.71 7.13 -17.77
CA LEU A 193 3.46 8.32 -18.19
C LEU A 193 4.27 8.16 -19.48
N PHE A 194 3.84 7.26 -20.39
CA PHE A 194 4.56 6.96 -21.64
C PHE A 194 6.03 6.56 -21.41
N GLY A 195 6.30 5.79 -20.34
CA GLY A 195 7.64 5.32 -20.00
C GLY A 195 8.54 6.35 -19.31
N ARG A 196 8.02 7.52 -18.96
CA ARG A 196 8.76 8.48 -18.13
C ARG A 196 8.78 8.05 -16.67
N PRO A 197 9.85 8.40 -15.92
CA PRO A 197 9.94 8.03 -14.52
C PRO A 197 8.78 8.57 -13.68
N TYR A 198 8.21 7.70 -12.87
CA TYR A 198 7.20 8.01 -11.86
C TYR A 198 7.89 8.12 -10.51
N PRO A 199 7.61 9.15 -9.69
CA PRO A 199 8.22 9.28 -8.37
C PRO A 199 7.82 8.12 -7.45
N ILE A 200 8.80 7.52 -6.80
CA ILE A 200 8.60 6.45 -5.82
C ILE A 200 8.72 7.06 -4.43
N ILE A 201 7.61 7.02 -3.69
CA ILE A 201 7.51 7.58 -2.35
C ILE A 201 7.16 6.45 -1.39
N TRP A 202 7.95 6.31 -0.34
CA TRP A 202 7.67 5.40 0.76
C TRP A 202 7.14 6.13 1.97
N MET A 203 6.22 5.48 2.65
CA MET A 203 5.77 5.82 3.98
C MET A 203 6.35 4.82 4.98
N HIS A 204 6.84 5.36 6.08
CA HIS A 204 7.32 4.60 7.24
C HIS A 204 6.73 5.21 8.51
N ASP A 205 6.62 4.45 9.59
CA ASP A 205 6.23 5.00 10.89
C ASP A 205 7.30 5.98 11.37
N ALA A 206 6.91 7.21 11.69
CA ALA A 206 7.84 8.27 12.08
C ALA A 206 8.60 7.96 13.39
N THR A 207 8.10 7.02 14.20
CA THR A 207 8.68 6.59 15.47
C THR A 207 9.61 5.39 15.35
N ALA A 208 9.62 4.72 14.18
CA ALA A 208 10.43 3.52 13.94
C ALA A 208 11.69 3.83 13.12
N SER A 209 12.65 2.91 13.15
CA SER A 209 13.86 2.96 12.33
C SER A 209 13.79 1.90 11.23
N PHE A 210 14.45 2.16 10.09
CA PHE A 210 14.61 1.15 9.06
C PHE A 210 15.43 -0.05 9.59
N THR A 211 14.99 -1.25 9.23
CA THR A 211 15.59 -2.51 9.67
C THR A 211 16.26 -3.27 8.52
N PHE A 212 16.75 -2.54 7.51
CA PHE A 212 17.47 -3.12 6.39
C PHE A 212 18.88 -3.56 6.79
N LEU A 213 19.33 -4.66 6.22
CA LEU A 213 20.67 -5.18 6.42
C LEU A 213 21.69 -4.42 5.56
N PRO A 214 22.98 -4.32 5.97
CA PRO A 214 23.98 -3.53 5.24
C PRO A 214 24.08 -3.88 3.75
N TRP A 215 24.00 -5.17 3.40
CA TRP A 215 24.07 -5.60 2.00
C TRP A 215 22.78 -5.30 1.20
N GLU A 216 21.61 -5.16 1.84
CA GLU A 216 20.40 -4.69 1.18
C GLU A 216 20.54 -3.21 0.82
N VAL A 217 21.13 -2.41 1.72
CA VAL A 217 21.42 -0.99 1.48
C VAL A 217 22.42 -0.82 0.35
N GLU A 218 23.44 -1.68 0.27
CA GLU A 218 24.45 -1.65 -0.80
C GLU A 218 23.89 -2.08 -2.16
N ALA A 219 22.96 -3.03 -2.17
CA ALA A 219 22.43 -3.65 -3.40
C ALA A 219 21.24 -2.88 -4.01
N ASP A 220 20.45 -2.16 -3.21
CA ASP A 220 19.21 -1.50 -3.65
C ASP A 220 19.30 0.03 -3.50
N PRO A 221 19.36 0.77 -4.63
CA PRO A 221 19.43 2.24 -4.59
C PRO A 221 18.26 2.92 -3.89
N LEU A 222 17.07 2.33 -3.90
CA LEU A 222 15.90 2.89 -3.24
C LEU A 222 16.02 2.75 -1.71
N ILE A 223 16.52 1.60 -1.25
CA ILE A 223 16.82 1.38 0.18
C ILE A 223 17.92 2.35 0.63
N ALA A 224 19.00 2.46 -0.14
CA ALA A 224 20.09 3.39 0.14
C ALA A 224 19.60 4.84 0.24
N ALA A 225 18.72 5.26 -0.67
CA ALA A 225 18.13 6.58 -0.64
C ALA A 225 17.31 6.84 0.63
N ALA A 226 16.51 5.86 1.07
CA ALA A 226 15.68 6.00 2.28
C ALA A 226 16.52 6.03 3.56
N VAL A 227 17.44 5.07 3.71
CA VAL A 227 18.25 4.92 4.95
C VAL A 227 19.19 6.09 5.18
N ASN A 228 19.76 6.67 4.10
CA ASN A 228 20.71 7.77 4.19
C ASN A 228 20.06 9.16 4.18
N ALA A 229 18.73 9.24 4.06
CA ALA A 229 17.98 10.49 4.02
C ALA A 229 17.18 10.74 5.29
N LYS A 230 16.81 12.00 5.51
CA LYS A 230 15.71 12.38 6.40
C LYS A 230 14.40 12.29 5.63
N PRO A 231 13.24 12.22 6.34
CA PRO A 231 11.95 12.36 5.68
C PRO A 231 11.92 13.56 4.74
N THR A 232 11.36 13.38 3.56
CA THR A 232 11.32 14.41 2.53
C THR A 232 10.45 15.58 2.98
N PRO A 233 10.92 16.84 2.93
CA PRO A 233 10.12 18.00 3.32
C PRO A 233 8.80 18.07 2.56
N VAL A 234 7.74 18.50 3.25
CA VAL A 234 6.39 18.67 2.66
C VAL A 234 6.40 19.55 1.41
N ALA A 235 7.21 20.61 1.41
CA ALA A 235 7.32 21.53 0.26
C ALA A 235 7.87 20.81 -0.98
N ASP A 236 8.86 19.93 -0.81
CA ASP A 236 9.48 19.18 -1.90
C ASP A 236 8.51 18.13 -2.47
N LEU A 237 7.76 17.43 -1.61
CA LEU A 237 6.72 16.49 -2.04
C LEU A 237 5.60 17.20 -2.80
N LYS A 238 5.14 18.36 -2.32
CA LYS A 238 4.15 19.19 -3.05
C LYS A 238 4.68 19.60 -4.41
N GLN A 239 5.94 20.03 -4.51
CA GLN A 239 6.55 20.38 -5.78
C GLN A 239 6.60 19.20 -6.76
N VAL A 240 6.90 17.99 -6.28
CA VAL A 240 6.86 16.75 -7.10
C VAL A 240 5.46 16.50 -7.63
N ILE A 241 4.42 16.60 -6.78
CA ILE A 241 3.03 16.40 -7.16
C ILE A 241 2.61 17.45 -8.21
N ASP A 242 2.92 18.72 -7.96
CA ASP A 242 2.57 19.83 -8.87
C ASP A 242 3.23 19.67 -10.24
N ASN A 243 4.52 19.32 -10.27
CA ASN A 243 5.26 19.06 -11.51
C ASN A 243 4.64 17.89 -12.29
N MET A 244 4.26 16.82 -11.60
CA MET A 244 3.63 15.66 -12.23
C MET A 244 2.25 16.00 -12.80
N ARG A 245 1.40 16.71 -12.03
CA ARG A 245 0.10 17.19 -12.50
C ARG A 245 0.22 18.14 -13.68
N HIS A 246 1.18 19.08 -13.64
CA HIS A 246 1.46 19.98 -14.74
C HIS A 246 1.86 19.20 -16.01
N TYR A 247 2.73 18.21 -15.88
CA TYR A 247 3.14 17.34 -16.98
C TYR A 247 1.95 16.59 -17.58
N MET A 248 1.12 15.96 -16.75
CA MET A 248 -0.06 15.21 -17.21
C MET A 248 -1.03 16.13 -17.97
N ARG A 249 -1.32 17.29 -17.46
CA ARG A 249 -2.21 18.27 -18.10
C ARG A 249 -1.65 18.77 -19.44
N LYS A 250 -0.39 19.18 -19.45
CA LYS A 250 0.24 19.79 -20.64
C LYS A 250 0.56 18.79 -21.74
N MET A 251 1.12 17.63 -21.38
CA MET A 251 1.66 16.70 -22.35
C MET A 251 0.69 15.57 -22.70
N GLN A 252 -0.18 15.19 -21.81
CA GLN A 252 -1.12 14.08 -22.02
C GLN A 252 -2.55 14.56 -22.24
N ARG A 253 -2.81 15.88 -22.10
CA ARG A 253 -4.15 16.49 -22.12
C ARG A 253 -5.11 15.79 -21.13
N LEU A 254 -4.56 15.18 -20.10
CA LEU A 254 -5.30 14.57 -19.01
C LEU A 254 -5.43 15.60 -17.89
N ASP A 255 -6.57 16.26 -17.85
CA ASP A 255 -6.92 17.06 -16.68
C ASP A 255 -7.43 16.11 -15.61
N ARG A 256 -6.51 15.69 -14.74
CA ARG A 256 -6.83 14.88 -13.56
C ARG A 256 -6.80 15.80 -12.34
N PRO A 257 -7.97 16.29 -11.89
CA PRO A 257 -8.03 17.10 -10.68
C PRO A 257 -7.59 16.25 -9.46
N PRO A 258 -7.14 16.91 -8.38
CA PRO A 258 -6.90 16.22 -7.10
C PRO A 258 -8.11 15.39 -6.70
N ILE A 259 -7.86 14.16 -6.26
CA ILE A 259 -8.89 13.31 -5.69
C ILE A 259 -9.40 13.99 -4.40
N LYS A 260 -10.73 14.09 -4.25
CA LYS A 260 -11.37 14.61 -3.05
C LYS A 260 -12.04 13.47 -2.31
N LEU A 261 -11.64 13.26 -1.07
CA LEU A 261 -12.30 12.32 -0.16
C LEU A 261 -13.58 12.92 0.39
N GLY A 262 -14.54 12.07 0.75
CA GLY A 262 -15.80 12.50 1.35
C GLY A 262 -16.79 13.22 0.40
N ALA A 263 -16.57 13.18 -0.92
CA ALA A 263 -17.42 13.84 -1.92
C ALA A 263 -18.36 12.85 -2.66
#